data_c2b5267f3c4f7ca360622796491ab191
#
_entry.id   c2b5267f3c4f7ca360622796491ab191
#
_cell.length_a   1.000
_cell.length_b   1.000
_cell.length_c   1.000
_cell.angle_alpha   90.00
_cell.angle_beta   90.00
_cell.angle_gamma   90.00
#
_symmetry.space_group_name_H-M   'P 1'
#
loop_
_entity.id
_entity.type
_entity.pdbx_description
1 polymer ?
#
loop_
_entity_poly.entity_id
_entity_poly.type
_entity_poly.pdbx_seq_one_letter_code
_entity_poly.pdbx_strand_id
1 'polypeptide(L)'
;MSYKNKAIIALTSVSIAFGQEVNLSPLEWGEGEIEKYLKMDTRAFPDNPIAIGKKGAVTTTFHSAASRAGLEALNQGGSSVDAAMTAALTQTTLNAGSVVSFFGVITMIHYDAETEEIVSMDAAWNTVQDELDPMSIPGPNLVSVDAMWNPREVSGRTALVGGFMRGVEEANAKYGKLPFRALFDPAIYFAENGFELSPATADFFKRRDLQIRRREETRETLVKSDGSGYRAGDLFIQPKLANTLKNVAENGADYMYLGKWAENAVKAVQSDGGKMTMKDLADYRVLWNQPIRSQYEEYEVAVLGPPTFGSINLIEALNLAYAAGIPELGHWSTNGSSLKLIADVTSNMNLSYLTDDLKKIIYPGLDLSNQSRLKKETAVDLWNRMDSGVKLITYANEKRKLKVGEIFQFLISKIKGPKHSDTVVAIDQWGNMTAVTHTINCIVWGNEAIMVDGVSIGDAASFQQAAIKATGPGNRLPSPIQVGIISKNGKPIIPFASMSMGLHQQTVQSILNIIAFDMSIEDAVNAPSILYPETDASDPKSPKTTVRVMEGDFSEKIIKESGLPISKHAAKDRRYMQGLWVGIYRNPET
;
A
#
# COMPACT_ATOMS: atom_id res chain seq x y z
N MET A 1 -48.49 67.54 21.17
CA MET A 1 -47.96 66.88 19.98
C MET A 1 -47.22 65.64 20.43
N SER A 2 -47.83 64.44 20.20
CA SER A 2 -47.34 63.15 20.68
C SER A 2 -46.77 62.37 19.51
N TYR A 3 -45.48 62.02 19.55
CA TYR A 3 -44.87 61.10 18.61
C TYR A 3 -44.94 59.70 19.17
N LYS A 4 -45.70 58.83 18.52
CA LYS A 4 -45.71 57.38 18.77
C LYS A 4 -44.62 56.73 17.94
N ASN A 5 -43.57 56.22 18.56
CA ASN A 5 -42.60 55.34 17.95
C ASN A 5 -43.21 53.94 17.80
N LYS A 6 -43.37 53.50 16.55
CA LYS A 6 -43.65 52.10 16.22
C LYS A 6 -42.31 51.38 16.05
N ALA A 7 -41.97 50.47 16.97
CA ALA A 7 -40.89 49.50 16.80
C ALA A 7 -41.39 48.40 15.86
N ILE A 8 -40.73 48.24 14.70
CA ILE A 8 -40.91 47.09 13.81
C ILE A 8 -39.95 46.03 14.29
N ILE A 9 -40.48 44.95 14.88
CA ILE A 9 -39.71 43.73 15.18
C ILE A 9 -39.67 42.94 13.87
N ALA A 10 -38.49 42.91 13.21
CA ALA A 10 -38.22 42.00 12.12
C ALA A 10 -37.93 40.61 12.70
N LEU A 11 -38.87 39.70 12.58
CA LEU A 11 -38.66 38.29 12.82
C LEU A 11 -37.86 37.73 11.63
N THR A 12 -36.55 37.62 11.78
CA THR A 12 -35.73 36.78 10.91
C THR A 12 -36.01 35.32 11.20
N SER A 13 -36.79 34.68 10.34
CA SER A 13 -36.93 33.22 10.33
C SER A 13 -35.56 32.61 9.91
N VAL A 14 -34.81 32.10 10.88
CA VAL A 14 -33.70 31.20 10.61
C VAL A 14 -34.32 29.89 10.13
N SER A 15 -34.36 29.68 8.83
CA SER A 15 -34.64 28.38 8.25
C SER A 15 -33.45 27.48 8.60
N ILE A 16 -33.57 26.67 9.65
CA ILE A 16 -32.68 25.51 9.86
C ILE A 16 -33.02 24.56 8.72
N ALA A 17 -32.23 24.58 7.66
CA ALA A 17 -32.21 23.50 6.70
C ALA A 17 -31.75 22.25 7.49
N PHE A 18 -32.68 21.35 7.78
CA PHE A 18 -32.34 20.00 8.18
C PHE A 18 -31.61 19.39 6.97
N GLY A 19 -30.28 19.44 6.96
CA GLY A 19 -29.46 18.71 6.00
C GLY A 19 -29.83 17.22 6.13
N GLN A 20 -30.05 16.56 5.01
CA GLN A 20 -30.25 15.13 4.97
C GLN A 20 -29.07 14.48 5.73
N GLU A 21 -29.35 13.60 6.69
CA GLU A 21 -28.31 12.93 7.47
C GLU A 21 -27.49 12.07 6.50
N VAL A 22 -26.16 12.26 6.49
CA VAL A 22 -25.27 11.48 5.63
C VAL A 22 -25.30 10.03 6.09
N ASN A 23 -25.62 9.12 5.15
CA ASN A 23 -25.68 7.69 5.38
C ASN A 23 -25.02 6.95 4.21
N LEU A 24 -23.82 6.44 4.41
CA LEU A 24 -23.04 5.72 3.39
C LEU A 24 -23.31 4.21 3.39
N SER A 25 -24.25 3.73 4.20
CA SER A 25 -24.58 2.31 4.30
C SER A 25 -24.89 1.70 2.93
N PRO A 26 -24.40 0.49 2.63
CA PRO A 26 -24.79 -0.26 1.44
C PRO A 26 -26.29 -0.44 1.23
N LEU A 27 -27.10 -0.28 2.28
CA LEU A 27 -28.58 -0.28 2.19
C LEU A 27 -29.13 0.88 1.35
N GLU A 28 -28.38 1.98 1.23
CA GLU A 28 -28.71 3.15 0.40
C GLU A 28 -28.27 3.00 -1.06
N TRP A 29 -27.53 1.92 -1.38
CA TRP A 29 -27.10 1.67 -2.76
C TRP A 29 -28.30 1.24 -3.63
N GLY A 30 -28.14 1.30 -4.95
CA GLY A 30 -29.17 0.84 -5.87
C GLY A 30 -29.51 -0.64 -5.70
N GLU A 31 -30.74 -1.02 -6.07
CA GLU A 31 -31.23 -2.40 -5.98
C GLU A 31 -30.25 -3.38 -6.66
N GLY A 32 -29.84 -4.43 -5.96
CA GLY A 32 -28.90 -5.45 -6.43
C GLY A 32 -27.44 -5.00 -6.55
N GLU A 33 -27.09 -3.76 -6.17
CA GLU A 33 -25.71 -3.30 -6.29
C GLU A 33 -24.76 -3.99 -5.30
N ILE A 34 -25.22 -4.34 -4.10
CA ILE A 34 -24.39 -5.06 -3.11
C ILE A 34 -23.90 -6.37 -3.71
N GLU A 35 -24.82 -7.21 -4.19
CA GLU A 35 -24.49 -8.50 -4.79
C GLU A 35 -23.65 -8.35 -6.07
N LYS A 36 -23.97 -7.35 -6.89
CA LYS A 36 -23.21 -7.04 -8.10
C LYS A 36 -21.75 -6.76 -7.77
N TYR A 37 -21.49 -5.85 -6.84
CA TYR A 37 -20.12 -5.45 -6.51
C TYR A 37 -19.37 -6.52 -5.72
N LEU A 38 -20.02 -7.28 -4.84
CA LEU A 38 -19.41 -8.45 -4.18
C LEU A 38 -19.04 -9.54 -5.19
N LYS A 39 -19.89 -9.81 -6.19
CA LYS A 39 -19.59 -10.79 -7.25
C LYS A 39 -18.47 -10.36 -8.20
N MET A 40 -18.27 -9.06 -8.40
CA MET A 40 -17.15 -8.57 -9.21
C MET A 40 -15.79 -8.93 -8.60
N ASP A 41 -15.70 -9.09 -7.28
CA ASP A 41 -14.47 -9.48 -6.59
C ASP A 41 -14.08 -10.95 -6.81
N THR A 42 -15.01 -11.81 -7.21
CA THR A 42 -14.72 -13.20 -7.57
C THR A 42 -14.03 -13.30 -8.93
N ARG A 43 -14.15 -12.28 -9.76
CA ARG A 43 -13.40 -12.14 -11.00
C ARG A 43 -12.03 -11.59 -10.67
N ALA A 44 -11.04 -12.36 -10.90
CA ALA A 44 -9.68 -11.93 -10.61
C ALA A 44 -9.30 -10.62 -11.35
N PHE A 45 -9.98 -10.22 -12.50
CA PHE A 45 -9.91 -8.91 -13.17
C PHE A 45 -11.14 -8.70 -14.03
N PRO A 46 -11.71 -7.51 -14.08
CA PRO A 46 -12.76 -7.23 -15.05
C PRO A 46 -12.20 -7.34 -16.47
N ASP A 47 -13.04 -7.79 -17.41
CA ASP A 47 -12.70 -7.85 -18.83
C ASP A 47 -12.44 -6.43 -19.39
N ASN A 48 -12.97 -5.40 -18.71
CA ASN A 48 -12.69 -3.99 -18.99
C ASN A 48 -12.24 -3.31 -17.69
N PRO A 49 -10.92 -3.11 -17.50
CA PRO A 49 -10.35 -2.54 -16.28
C PRO A 49 -10.55 -1.02 -16.17
N ILE A 50 -11.16 -0.37 -17.16
CA ILE A 50 -11.33 1.08 -17.23
C ILE A 50 -12.77 1.49 -17.01
N ALA A 51 -12.95 2.51 -16.18
CA ALA A 51 -14.21 3.19 -15.98
C ALA A 51 -14.02 4.70 -16.19
N ILE A 52 -15.06 5.37 -16.68
CA ILE A 52 -15.07 6.82 -16.92
C ILE A 52 -16.09 7.46 -15.99
N GLY A 53 -15.65 8.42 -15.18
CA GLY A 53 -16.48 9.28 -14.33
C GLY A 53 -16.52 10.72 -14.85
N LYS A 54 -17.64 11.43 -14.61
CA LYS A 54 -17.80 12.84 -15.03
C LYS A 54 -17.63 13.83 -13.88
N LYS A 55 -17.97 13.43 -12.64
CA LYS A 55 -17.95 14.29 -11.44
C LYS A 55 -17.01 13.77 -10.36
N GLY A 56 -16.26 12.73 -10.67
CA GLY A 56 -15.33 12.06 -9.77
C GLY A 56 -15.19 10.59 -10.10
N ALA A 57 -14.20 9.95 -9.51
CA ALA A 57 -13.92 8.54 -9.69
C ALA A 57 -13.22 7.97 -8.45
N VAL A 58 -13.42 6.69 -8.21
CA VAL A 58 -12.71 5.92 -7.17
C VAL A 58 -12.24 4.60 -7.78
N THR A 59 -11.00 4.25 -7.56
CA THR A 59 -10.46 2.92 -7.91
C THR A 59 -9.73 2.32 -6.72
N THR A 60 -9.81 1.00 -6.60
CA THR A 60 -9.14 0.20 -5.55
C THR A 60 -8.42 -0.98 -6.18
N THR A 61 -7.39 -1.48 -5.52
CA THR A 61 -6.68 -2.68 -6.02
C THR A 61 -7.51 -3.96 -5.89
N PHE A 62 -8.33 -4.05 -4.85
CA PHE A 62 -9.24 -5.17 -4.59
C PHE A 62 -10.56 -4.66 -4.02
N HIS A 63 -11.57 -5.55 -4.00
CA HIS A 63 -12.88 -5.31 -3.41
C HIS A 63 -13.66 -4.18 -4.10
N SER A 64 -14.29 -4.52 -5.21
CA SER A 64 -15.16 -3.59 -5.97
C SER A 64 -16.22 -2.94 -5.10
N ALA A 65 -16.71 -3.64 -4.06
CA ALA A 65 -17.65 -3.09 -3.09
C ALA A 65 -17.01 -1.92 -2.30
N ALA A 66 -15.69 -1.93 -2.06
CA ALA A 66 -14.99 -0.80 -1.44
C ALA A 66 -14.89 0.40 -2.39
N SER A 67 -14.66 0.17 -3.70
CA SER A 67 -14.73 1.25 -4.70
C SER A 67 -16.13 1.87 -4.73
N ARG A 68 -17.19 1.03 -4.65
CA ARG A 68 -18.58 1.50 -4.61
C ARG A 68 -18.88 2.30 -3.35
N ALA A 69 -18.34 1.88 -2.20
CA ALA A 69 -18.46 2.62 -0.93
C ALA A 69 -17.80 4.00 -1.02
N GLY A 70 -16.59 4.10 -1.58
CA GLY A 70 -15.94 5.38 -1.84
C GLY A 70 -16.71 6.26 -2.84
N LEU A 71 -17.30 5.65 -3.87
CA LEU A 71 -18.16 6.38 -4.82
C LEU A 71 -19.42 6.90 -4.13
N GLU A 72 -20.00 6.17 -3.15
CA GLU A 72 -21.13 6.67 -2.38
C GLU A 72 -20.75 7.91 -1.56
N ALA A 73 -19.56 7.93 -0.96
CA ALA A 73 -19.07 9.11 -0.28
C ALA A 73 -19.01 10.35 -1.22
N LEU A 74 -18.52 10.17 -2.47
CA LEU A 74 -18.56 11.25 -3.48
C LEU A 74 -19.98 11.66 -3.85
N ASN A 75 -20.90 10.70 -4.02
CA ASN A 75 -22.30 10.95 -4.37
C ASN A 75 -23.01 11.77 -3.30
N GLN A 76 -22.67 11.58 -2.03
CA GLN A 76 -23.24 12.33 -0.91
C GLN A 76 -22.47 13.64 -0.59
N GLY A 77 -21.64 14.11 -1.52
CA GLY A 77 -20.95 15.39 -1.42
C GLY A 77 -19.64 15.34 -0.63
N GLY A 78 -19.07 14.15 -0.43
CA GLY A 78 -17.76 13.98 0.17
C GLY A 78 -16.61 14.40 -0.74
N SER A 79 -15.46 14.68 -0.12
CA SER A 79 -14.20 14.95 -0.80
C SER A 79 -13.55 13.65 -1.29
N SER A 80 -12.48 13.79 -2.10
CA SER A 80 -11.63 12.66 -2.49
C SER A 80 -11.00 11.95 -1.29
N VAL A 81 -10.79 12.67 -0.17
CA VAL A 81 -10.31 12.09 1.09
C VAL A 81 -11.39 11.24 1.76
N ASP A 82 -12.63 11.75 1.85
CA ASP A 82 -13.75 10.97 2.40
C ASP A 82 -13.95 9.68 1.62
N ALA A 83 -13.92 9.77 0.29
CA ALA A 83 -14.03 8.61 -0.59
C ALA A 83 -12.90 7.59 -0.38
N ALA A 84 -11.66 8.07 -0.28
CA ALA A 84 -10.51 7.21 -0.07
C ALA A 84 -10.52 6.54 1.30
N MET A 85 -10.88 7.25 2.37
CA MET A 85 -10.96 6.70 3.73
C MET A 85 -12.11 5.70 3.86
N THR A 86 -13.29 6.02 3.33
CA THR A 86 -14.44 5.09 3.31
C THR A 86 -14.09 3.79 2.58
N ALA A 87 -13.44 3.89 1.42
CA ALA A 87 -12.99 2.72 0.67
C ALA A 87 -11.94 1.92 1.43
N ALA A 88 -10.94 2.55 2.07
CA ALA A 88 -9.90 1.88 2.84
C ALA A 88 -10.46 1.13 4.07
N LEU A 89 -11.40 1.75 4.80
CA LEU A 89 -12.12 1.11 5.91
C LEU A 89 -12.89 -0.13 5.42
N THR A 90 -13.59 0.00 4.29
CA THR A 90 -14.36 -1.09 3.68
C THR A 90 -13.46 -2.22 3.18
N GLN A 91 -12.33 -1.90 2.52
CA GLN A 91 -11.33 -2.90 2.10
C GLN A 91 -10.80 -3.70 3.29
N THR A 92 -10.49 -3.03 4.40
CA THR A 92 -9.96 -3.70 5.60
C THR A 92 -10.96 -4.70 6.17
N THR A 93 -12.24 -4.35 6.19
CA THR A 93 -13.33 -5.27 6.61
C THR A 93 -13.44 -6.47 5.66
N LEU A 94 -13.50 -6.23 4.34
CA LEU A 94 -13.67 -7.27 3.31
C LEU A 94 -12.44 -8.19 3.18
N ASN A 95 -11.25 -7.73 3.59
CA ASN A 95 -10.05 -8.55 3.70
C ASN A 95 -9.95 -9.37 5.01
N ALA A 96 -10.97 -9.34 5.86
CA ALA A 96 -10.94 -10.00 7.18
C ALA A 96 -9.69 -9.62 8.02
N GLY A 97 -9.16 -8.41 7.87
CA GLY A 97 -7.96 -7.94 8.54
C GLY A 97 -6.69 -8.72 8.19
N SER A 98 -6.67 -9.43 7.05
CA SER A 98 -5.61 -10.40 6.72
C SER A 98 -4.28 -9.77 6.29
N VAL A 99 -4.32 -8.88 5.30
CA VAL A 99 -3.15 -8.18 4.72
C VAL A 99 -3.17 -6.68 4.97
N VAL A 100 -4.26 -6.20 5.49
CA VAL A 100 -4.54 -4.83 5.95
C VAL A 100 -5.20 -4.90 7.32
N SER A 101 -5.07 -3.85 8.13
CA SER A 101 -5.64 -3.85 9.49
C SER A 101 -6.03 -2.44 9.90
N PHE A 102 -7.06 -2.32 10.74
CA PHE A 102 -7.43 -1.08 11.41
C PHE A 102 -6.38 -0.59 12.42
N PHE A 103 -5.40 -1.45 12.74
CA PHE A 103 -4.18 -1.13 13.49
C PHE A 103 -2.92 -1.35 12.65
N GLY A 104 -3.04 -1.22 11.34
CA GLY A 104 -1.94 -1.25 10.38
C GLY A 104 -1.34 0.14 10.14
N VAL A 105 -0.85 0.33 8.91
CA VAL A 105 -0.35 1.61 8.43
C VAL A 105 -1.23 2.17 7.33
N ILE A 106 -1.27 3.49 7.21
CA ILE A 106 -1.87 4.19 6.07
C ILE A 106 -0.98 5.37 5.70
N THR A 107 -0.75 5.56 4.42
CA THR A 107 -0.07 6.74 3.89
C THR A 107 -0.91 7.36 2.79
N MET A 108 -0.83 8.67 2.64
CA MET A 108 -1.63 9.42 1.68
C MET A 108 -0.80 10.51 1.02
N ILE A 109 -1.01 10.70 -0.27
CA ILE A 109 -0.69 11.94 -0.95
C ILE A 109 -2.00 12.58 -1.40
N HIS A 110 -2.12 13.89 -1.22
CA HIS A 110 -3.33 14.63 -1.51
C HIS A 110 -3.01 15.93 -2.21
N TYR A 111 -3.72 16.22 -3.29
CA TYR A 111 -3.77 17.52 -3.95
C TYR A 111 -5.08 18.20 -3.59
N ASP A 112 -4.97 19.36 -3.00
CA ASP A 112 -6.08 20.27 -2.71
C ASP A 112 -6.21 21.26 -3.88
N ALA A 113 -7.32 21.19 -4.58
CA ALA A 113 -7.56 22.00 -5.77
C ALA A 113 -7.88 23.48 -5.43
N GLU A 114 -8.26 23.79 -4.19
CA GLU A 114 -8.52 25.16 -3.74
C GLU A 114 -7.20 25.91 -3.46
N THR A 115 -6.26 25.23 -2.81
CA THR A 115 -4.94 25.82 -2.46
C THR A 115 -3.86 25.52 -3.48
N GLU A 116 -4.11 24.61 -4.42
CA GLU A 116 -3.16 24.07 -5.39
C GLU A 116 -1.94 23.38 -4.74
N GLU A 117 -2.06 22.96 -3.48
CA GLU A 117 -0.99 22.30 -2.74
C GLU A 117 -1.08 20.78 -2.81
N ILE A 118 0.09 20.15 -2.89
CA ILE A 118 0.22 18.71 -2.68
C ILE A 118 0.85 18.47 -1.31
N VAL A 119 0.19 17.66 -0.48
CA VAL A 119 0.66 17.29 0.85
C VAL A 119 0.84 15.78 0.98
N SER A 120 1.70 15.38 1.88
CA SER A 120 2.02 13.99 2.19
C SER A 120 1.68 13.69 3.65
N MET A 121 0.93 12.62 3.89
CA MET A 121 0.60 12.08 5.21
C MET A 121 1.28 10.74 5.41
N ASP A 122 1.97 10.58 6.53
CA ASP A 122 2.56 9.33 6.98
C ASP A 122 1.99 8.91 8.34
N ALA A 123 1.14 7.90 8.32
CA ALA A 123 0.65 7.19 9.49
C ALA A 123 1.12 5.72 9.44
N ALA A 124 2.44 5.54 9.22
CA ALA A 124 3.11 4.24 9.22
C ALA A 124 3.49 3.78 10.64
N TRP A 125 4.27 2.70 10.73
CA TRP A 125 4.67 2.12 12.01
C TRP A 125 5.56 3.03 12.83
N ASN A 126 5.28 3.14 14.15
CA ASN A 126 6.29 3.55 15.12
C ASN A 126 6.90 2.30 15.77
N THR A 127 8.20 2.37 16.05
CA THR A 127 8.90 1.38 16.86
C THR A 127 8.45 1.48 18.32
N VAL A 128 8.52 0.36 19.06
CA VAL A 128 8.15 0.32 20.48
C VAL A 128 9.27 0.94 21.33
N GLN A 129 8.92 1.82 22.29
CA GLN A 129 9.89 2.58 23.10
C GLN A 129 10.80 1.68 23.95
N ASP A 130 10.25 0.61 24.51
CA ASP A 130 10.97 -0.31 25.39
C ASP A 130 11.67 -1.45 24.63
N GLU A 131 11.64 -1.47 23.28
CA GLU A 131 12.39 -2.44 22.49
C GLU A 131 13.82 -1.98 22.23
N LEU A 132 14.71 -2.30 23.17
CA LEU A 132 16.12 -1.87 23.16
C LEU A 132 17.06 -2.86 22.46
N ASP A 133 16.60 -4.07 22.14
CA ASP A 133 17.38 -5.09 21.42
C ASP A 133 16.61 -5.65 20.21
N PRO A 134 16.35 -4.80 19.19
CA PRO A 134 15.53 -5.20 18.05
C PRO A 134 16.16 -6.32 17.21
N MET A 135 17.49 -6.52 17.29
CA MET A 135 18.17 -7.59 16.54
C MET A 135 17.84 -8.99 17.08
N SER A 136 17.37 -9.11 18.33
CA SER A 136 16.91 -10.37 18.91
C SER A 136 15.40 -10.61 18.76
N ILE A 137 14.66 -9.73 18.08
CA ILE A 137 13.25 -9.96 17.75
C ILE A 137 13.19 -11.20 16.83
N PRO A 138 12.31 -12.19 17.12
CA PRO A 138 12.15 -13.35 16.26
C PRO A 138 11.81 -12.95 14.83
N GLY A 139 12.58 -13.47 13.88
CA GLY A 139 12.34 -13.29 12.46
C GLY A 139 11.60 -14.48 11.84
N PRO A 140 11.14 -14.35 10.58
CA PRO A 140 10.59 -15.48 9.87
C PRO A 140 11.64 -16.56 9.69
N ASN A 141 11.24 -17.82 9.76
CA ASN A 141 12.14 -18.93 9.46
C ASN A 141 12.32 -19.03 7.94
N LEU A 142 13.44 -18.50 7.45
CA LEU A 142 13.73 -18.38 6.01
C LEU A 142 14.32 -19.66 5.39
N VAL A 143 14.35 -20.79 6.10
CA VAL A 143 14.93 -22.04 5.59
C VAL A 143 14.08 -22.65 4.48
N SER A 144 12.75 -22.46 4.51
CA SER A 144 11.84 -22.92 3.46
C SER A 144 10.58 -22.05 3.41
N VAL A 145 9.80 -22.14 2.32
CA VAL A 145 8.50 -21.45 2.22
C VAL A 145 7.54 -21.93 3.31
N ASP A 146 7.52 -23.22 3.59
CA ASP A 146 6.68 -23.77 4.66
C ASP A 146 7.11 -23.26 6.03
N ALA A 147 8.41 -23.12 6.26
CA ALA A 147 8.95 -22.56 7.50
C ALA A 147 8.63 -21.06 7.67
N MET A 148 8.50 -20.31 6.58
CA MET A 148 8.06 -18.91 6.62
C MET A 148 6.61 -18.79 7.06
N TRP A 149 5.74 -19.71 6.62
CA TRP A 149 4.34 -19.75 7.02
C TRP A 149 4.10 -20.36 8.41
N ASN A 150 5.08 -21.11 8.93
CA ASN A 150 5.05 -21.80 10.21
C ASN A 150 6.32 -21.47 11.01
N PRO A 151 6.42 -20.28 11.61
CA PRO A 151 7.59 -19.87 12.38
C PRO A 151 7.78 -20.78 13.62
N ARG A 152 9.03 -21.01 13.99
CA ARG A 152 9.34 -21.80 15.19
C ARG A 152 9.09 -21.06 16.48
N GLU A 153 9.26 -19.74 16.44
CA GLU A 153 9.09 -18.86 17.60
C GLU A 153 8.03 -17.81 17.30
N VAL A 154 7.16 -17.60 18.23
CA VAL A 154 6.09 -16.61 18.21
C VAL A 154 6.31 -15.64 19.35
N SER A 155 6.27 -14.34 19.10
CA SER A 155 6.53 -13.33 20.13
C SER A 155 5.80 -12.04 19.85
N GLY A 156 5.09 -11.50 20.84
CA GLY A 156 4.48 -10.18 20.79
C GLY A 156 5.48 -9.03 20.56
N ARG A 157 6.81 -9.28 20.67
CA ARG A 157 7.85 -8.30 20.33
C ARG A 157 7.88 -7.94 18.85
N THR A 158 7.24 -8.74 17.99
CA THR A 158 7.14 -8.47 16.55
C THR A 158 6.08 -7.42 16.22
N ALA A 159 5.18 -7.08 17.15
CA ALA A 159 4.18 -6.03 16.99
C ALA A 159 4.83 -4.64 17.04
N LEU A 160 4.38 -3.76 16.12
CA LEU A 160 4.71 -2.34 16.09
C LEU A 160 3.46 -1.50 16.34
N VAL A 161 3.64 -0.19 16.59
CA VAL A 161 2.52 0.72 16.81
C VAL A 161 1.99 1.21 15.47
N GLY A 162 0.78 0.77 15.11
CA GLY A 162 0.13 1.12 13.84
C GLY A 162 -0.58 2.46 13.90
N GLY A 163 -0.66 3.15 12.76
CA GLY A 163 -1.24 4.48 12.65
C GLY A 163 -2.50 4.57 11.82
N PHE A 164 -3.02 3.45 11.29
CA PHE A 164 -4.12 3.47 10.34
C PHE A 164 -5.31 4.34 10.81
N MET A 165 -5.83 4.09 12.00
CA MET A 165 -7.02 4.79 12.46
C MET A 165 -6.77 6.28 12.76
N ARG A 166 -5.59 6.62 13.32
CA ARG A 166 -5.18 8.03 13.46
C ARG A 166 -5.06 8.73 12.12
N GLY A 167 -4.50 8.03 11.10
CA GLY A 167 -4.39 8.57 9.75
C GLY A 167 -5.75 8.84 9.12
N VAL A 168 -6.72 7.93 9.27
CA VAL A 168 -8.09 8.12 8.78
C VAL A 168 -8.75 9.33 9.43
N GLU A 169 -8.66 9.44 10.76
CA GLU A 169 -9.25 10.55 11.53
C GLU A 169 -8.65 11.90 11.14
N GLU A 170 -7.32 12.01 11.14
CA GLU A 170 -6.65 13.28 10.81
C GLU A 170 -6.83 13.69 9.34
N ALA A 171 -6.86 12.71 8.41
CA ALA A 171 -7.12 13.00 7.01
C ALA A 171 -8.54 13.56 6.81
N ASN A 172 -9.56 12.93 7.41
CA ASN A 172 -10.93 13.43 7.37
C ASN A 172 -11.05 14.79 8.06
N ALA A 173 -10.47 14.98 9.24
CA ALA A 173 -10.53 16.26 9.96
C ALA A 173 -9.92 17.42 9.17
N LYS A 174 -8.90 17.15 8.33
CA LYS A 174 -8.17 18.19 7.59
C LYS A 174 -8.76 18.47 6.21
N TYR A 175 -9.20 17.45 5.49
CA TYR A 175 -9.63 17.55 4.09
C TYR A 175 -10.97 16.89 3.80
N GLY A 176 -11.62 16.29 4.80
CA GLY A 176 -12.95 15.71 4.68
C GLY A 176 -14.04 16.76 4.65
N LYS A 177 -15.17 16.41 4.05
CA LYS A 177 -16.42 17.17 4.01
C LYS A 177 -17.56 16.44 4.72
N LEU A 178 -17.43 15.12 4.87
CA LEU A 178 -18.42 14.28 5.54
C LEU A 178 -18.08 14.10 7.02
N PRO A 179 -19.09 13.86 7.89
CA PRO A 179 -18.85 13.50 9.28
C PRO A 179 -18.00 12.23 9.38
N PHE A 180 -16.98 12.24 10.24
CA PHE A 180 -16.07 11.11 10.46
C PHE A 180 -16.82 9.79 10.67
N ARG A 181 -17.89 9.81 11.49
CA ARG A 181 -18.69 8.61 11.79
C ARG A 181 -19.29 7.96 10.54
N ALA A 182 -19.71 8.75 9.55
CA ALA A 182 -20.38 8.22 8.35
C ALA A 182 -19.43 7.39 7.49
N LEU A 183 -18.12 7.66 7.52
CA LEU A 183 -17.13 6.91 6.75
C LEU A 183 -17.10 5.42 7.11
N PHE A 184 -17.59 5.06 8.29
CA PHE A 184 -17.61 3.68 8.80
C PHE A 184 -18.85 2.89 8.36
N ASP A 185 -19.92 3.53 7.89
CA ASP A 185 -21.20 2.86 7.60
C ASP A 185 -21.05 1.61 6.69
N PRO A 186 -20.30 1.66 5.56
CA PRO A 186 -20.15 0.46 4.73
C PRO A 186 -19.33 -0.64 5.43
N ALA A 187 -18.26 -0.28 6.15
CA ALA A 187 -17.42 -1.22 6.87
C ALA A 187 -18.20 -1.92 8.00
N ILE A 188 -18.99 -1.16 8.76
CA ILE A 188 -19.88 -1.69 9.81
C ILE A 188 -20.93 -2.63 9.19
N TYR A 189 -21.57 -2.20 8.09
CA TYR A 189 -22.56 -3.02 7.40
C TYR A 189 -22.01 -4.41 7.00
N PHE A 190 -20.85 -4.45 6.33
CA PHE A 190 -20.25 -5.71 5.93
C PHE A 190 -19.72 -6.54 7.11
N ALA A 191 -19.30 -5.91 8.20
CA ALA A 191 -18.91 -6.62 9.41
C ALA A 191 -20.10 -7.28 10.11
N GLU A 192 -21.27 -6.62 10.11
CA GLU A 192 -22.51 -7.12 10.76
C GLU A 192 -23.25 -8.16 9.92
N ASN A 193 -23.41 -7.90 8.63
CA ASN A 193 -24.20 -8.74 7.74
C ASN A 193 -23.36 -9.83 7.07
N GLY A 194 -22.04 -9.68 7.09
CA GLY A 194 -21.09 -10.60 6.47
C GLY A 194 -21.01 -10.48 4.96
N PHE A 195 -20.11 -11.26 4.41
CA PHE A 195 -19.89 -11.41 2.96
C PHE A 195 -19.32 -12.80 2.68
N GLU A 196 -19.51 -13.30 1.45
CA GLU A 196 -18.94 -14.57 1.03
C GLU A 196 -17.42 -14.45 0.86
N LEU A 197 -16.66 -15.37 1.48
CA LEU A 197 -15.21 -15.39 1.35
C LEU A 197 -14.77 -15.75 -0.07
N SER A 198 -13.90 -14.92 -0.64
CA SER A 198 -13.28 -15.21 -1.93
C SER A 198 -12.35 -16.45 -1.83
N PRO A 199 -12.10 -17.18 -2.94
CA PRO A 199 -11.14 -18.27 -2.97
C PRO A 199 -9.75 -17.89 -2.46
N ALA A 200 -9.31 -16.67 -2.75
CA ALA A 200 -8.00 -16.17 -2.31
C ALA A 200 -7.94 -15.94 -0.80
N THR A 201 -8.98 -15.34 -0.21
CA THR A 201 -9.06 -15.13 1.24
C THR A 201 -9.22 -16.46 1.98
N ALA A 202 -10.02 -17.38 1.46
CA ALA A 202 -10.17 -18.73 2.03
C ALA A 202 -8.85 -19.53 2.02
N ASP A 203 -7.99 -19.35 1.00
CA ASP A 203 -6.66 -19.97 0.96
C ASP A 203 -5.78 -19.43 2.11
N PHE A 204 -5.92 -18.17 2.51
CA PHE A 204 -5.24 -17.63 3.70
C PHE A 204 -5.69 -18.33 4.98
N PHE A 205 -6.99 -18.51 5.20
CA PHE A 205 -7.51 -19.25 6.35
C PHE A 205 -6.92 -20.66 6.42
N LYS A 206 -6.88 -21.37 5.27
CA LYS A 206 -6.28 -22.71 5.18
C LYS A 206 -4.79 -22.73 5.51
N ARG A 207 -4.01 -21.79 4.94
CA ARG A 207 -2.55 -21.74 5.14
C ARG A 207 -2.15 -21.33 6.55
N ARG A 208 -3.02 -20.56 7.24
CA ARG A 208 -2.76 -20.00 8.56
C ARG A 208 -3.51 -20.71 9.68
N ASP A 209 -4.10 -21.88 9.40
CA ASP A 209 -4.97 -22.60 10.36
C ASP A 209 -4.31 -22.82 11.73
N LEU A 210 -3.02 -23.19 11.76
CA LEU A 210 -2.29 -23.38 13.02
C LEU A 210 -2.16 -22.08 13.82
N GLN A 211 -1.86 -20.96 13.16
CA GLN A 211 -1.66 -19.67 13.81
C GLN A 211 -2.99 -19.10 14.33
N ILE A 212 -4.04 -19.14 13.53
CA ILE A 212 -5.36 -18.63 13.93
C ILE A 212 -6.00 -19.44 15.05
N ARG A 213 -5.59 -20.71 15.25
CA ARG A 213 -6.06 -21.56 16.37
C ARG A 213 -5.25 -21.41 17.65
N ARG A 214 -4.14 -20.70 17.64
CA ARG A 214 -3.22 -20.59 18.77
C ARG A 214 -3.83 -19.85 19.97
N ARG A 215 -4.52 -18.71 19.69
CA ARG A 215 -5.14 -17.88 20.72
C ARG A 215 -6.65 -18.05 20.70
N GLU A 216 -7.27 -17.99 21.88
CA GLU A 216 -8.71 -18.14 22.01
C GLU A 216 -9.47 -17.06 21.23
N GLU A 217 -9.13 -15.80 21.42
CA GLU A 217 -9.81 -14.69 20.75
C GLU A 217 -9.66 -14.72 19.22
N THR A 218 -8.49 -15.11 18.71
CA THR A 218 -8.26 -15.29 17.27
C THR A 218 -9.09 -16.44 16.74
N ARG A 219 -9.15 -17.55 17.47
CA ARG A 219 -9.96 -18.71 17.12
C ARG A 219 -11.46 -18.38 17.09
N GLU A 220 -11.95 -17.64 18.08
CA GLU A 220 -13.34 -17.17 18.11
C GLU A 220 -13.70 -16.25 16.94
N THR A 221 -12.72 -15.51 16.42
CA THR A 221 -12.90 -14.57 15.30
C THR A 221 -12.76 -15.25 13.94
N LEU A 222 -11.77 -16.14 13.76
CA LEU A 222 -11.33 -16.67 12.47
C LEU A 222 -11.62 -18.18 12.28
N VAL A 223 -12.33 -18.83 13.19
CA VAL A 223 -12.75 -20.24 13.08
C VAL A 223 -14.26 -20.30 13.31
N LYS A 224 -14.96 -21.18 12.59
CA LYS A 224 -16.40 -21.38 12.76
C LYS A 224 -16.73 -21.93 14.15
N SER A 225 -17.96 -21.71 14.60
CA SER A 225 -18.43 -22.19 15.92
C SER A 225 -18.41 -23.70 16.07
N ASP A 226 -18.48 -24.46 14.97
CA ASP A 226 -18.36 -25.92 14.94
C ASP A 226 -16.89 -26.40 14.96
N GLY A 227 -15.93 -25.48 15.02
CA GLY A 227 -14.49 -25.76 15.00
C GLY A 227 -13.91 -25.99 13.62
N SER A 228 -14.70 -25.97 12.54
CA SER A 228 -14.18 -26.07 11.18
C SER A 228 -13.58 -24.75 10.69
N GLY A 229 -12.63 -24.85 9.74
CA GLY A 229 -12.05 -23.68 9.08
C GLY A 229 -13.01 -23.11 8.01
N TYR A 230 -12.92 -21.81 7.78
CA TYR A 230 -13.65 -21.13 6.71
C TYR A 230 -13.17 -21.57 5.31
N ARG A 231 -14.09 -21.62 4.34
CA ARG A 231 -13.86 -22.00 2.94
C ARG A 231 -14.39 -20.93 1.99
N ALA A 232 -13.98 -20.99 0.74
CA ALA A 232 -14.56 -20.12 -0.30
C ALA A 232 -16.07 -20.29 -0.39
N GLY A 233 -16.79 -19.17 -0.46
CA GLY A 233 -18.24 -19.12 -0.47
C GLY A 233 -18.90 -19.20 0.92
N ASP A 234 -18.16 -19.43 1.99
CA ASP A 234 -18.72 -19.33 3.33
C ASP A 234 -19.03 -17.87 3.68
N LEU A 235 -20.17 -17.63 4.32
CA LEU A 235 -20.52 -16.33 4.87
C LEU A 235 -19.62 -16.03 6.08
N PHE A 236 -18.87 -14.92 6.03
CA PHE A 236 -17.99 -14.46 7.09
C PHE A 236 -18.55 -13.23 7.77
N ILE A 237 -18.95 -13.34 9.03
CA ILE A 237 -19.54 -12.29 9.86
C ILE A 237 -18.53 -11.93 10.96
N GLN A 238 -18.37 -10.62 11.26
CA GLN A 238 -17.36 -10.08 12.14
C GLN A 238 -17.99 -9.23 13.28
N PRO A 239 -18.78 -9.78 14.21
CA PRO A 239 -19.53 -8.99 15.18
C PRO A 239 -18.65 -8.21 16.17
N LYS A 240 -17.49 -8.76 16.57
CA LYS A 240 -16.52 -8.04 17.41
C LYS A 240 -15.95 -6.84 16.66
N LEU A 241 -15.60 -6.99 15.38
CA LEU A 241 -15.13 -5.88 14.55
C LEU A 241 -16.22 -4.81 14.38
N ALA A 242 -17.46 -5.21 14.09
CA ALA A 242 -18.56 -4.25 13.97
C ALA A 242 -18.72 -3.40 15.23
N ASN A 243 -18.64 -4.01 16.41
CA ASN A 243 -18.69 -3.29 17.68
C ASN A 243 -17.48 -2.34 17.84
N THR A 244 -16.28 -2.77 17.50
CA THR A 244 -15.09 -1.91 17.54
C THR A 244 -15.24 -0.71 16.61
N LEU A 245 -15.69 -0.92 15.36
CA LEU A 245 -15.88 0.16 14.38
C LEU A 245 -16.95 1.16 14.83
N LYS A 246 -18.07 0.71 15.45
CA LYS A 246 -19.08 1.58 16.03
C LYS A 246 -18.48 2.46 17.14
N ASN A 247 -17.70 1.87 18.03
CA ASN A 247 -17.05 2.63 19.11
C ASN A 247 -16.06 3.67 18.56
N VAL A 248 -15.31 3.34 17.51
CA VAL A 248 -14.41 4.30 16.84
C VAL A 248 -15.21 5.40 16.15
N ALA A 249 -16.28 5.05 15.43
CA ALA A 249 -17.14 6.03 14.75
C ALA A 249 -17.75 7.05 15.74
N GLU A 250 -18.07 6.63 16.95
CA GLU A 250 -18.67 7.47 18.00
C GLU A 250 -17.63 8.27 18.80
N ASN A 251 -16.47 7.66 19.12
CA ASN A 251 -15.49 8.20 20.06
C ASN A 251 -14.18 8.65 19.40
N GLY A 252 -14.08 8.57 18.07
CA GLY A 252 -12.85 8.86 17.35
C GLY A 252 -11.78 7.78 17.52
N ALA A 253 -10.62 8.04 16.91
CA ALA A 253 -9.48 7.14 17.00
C ALA A 253 -8.96 6.95 18.44
N ASP A 254 -9.27 7.86 19.35
CA ASP A 254 -8.91 7.75 20.77
C ASP A 254 -9.37 6.44 21.42
N TYR A 255 -10.47 5.84 20.96
CA TYR A 255 -10.90 4.53 21.42
C TYR A 255 -9.81 3.45 21.21
N MET A 256 -9.05 3.54 20.11
CA MET A 256 -7.98 2.58 19.79
C MET A 256 -6.60 2.96 20.33
N TYR A 257 -6.38 4.20 20.78
CA TYR A 257 -5.05 4.64 21.24
C TYR A 257 -5.01 5.01 22.73
N LEU A 258 -6.14 5.39 23.31
CA LEU A 258 -6.25 5.80 24.72
C LEU A 258 -7.33 5.02 25.46
N GLY A 259 -8.29 4.42 24.73
CA GLY A 259 -9.47 3.79 25.28
C GLY A 259 -9.33 2.29 25.52
N LYS A 260 -10.48 1.63 25.62
CA LYS A 260 -10.56 0.22 26.01
C LYS A 260 -9.88 -0.74 25.04
N TRP A 261 -9.96 -0.47 23.74
CA TRP A 261 -9.25 -1.29 22.74
C TRP A 261 -7.73 -1.25 22.96
N ALA A 262 -7.17 -0.07 23.24
CA ALA A 262 -5.75 0.11 23.54
C ALA A 262 -5.29 -0.76 24.71
N GLU A 263 -6.05 -0.75 25.83
CA GLU A 263 -5.76 -1.59 27.00
C GLU A 263 -5.74 -3.09 26.63
N ASN A 264 -6.72 -3.54 25.84
CA ASN A 264 -6.82 -4.92 25.40
C ASN A 264 -5.67 -5.29 24.46
N ALA A 265 -5.28 -4.39 23.54
CA ALA A 265 -4.18 -4.60 22.60
C ALA A 265 -2.84 -4.72 23.34
N VAL A 266 -2.53 -3.81 24.26
CA VAL A 266 -1.32 -3.86 25.08
C VAL A 266 -1.26 -5.17 25.87
N LYS A 267 -2.36 -5.56 26.53
CA LYS A 267 -2.45 -6.81 27.27
C LYS A 267 -2.22 -8.04 26.37
N ALA A 268 -2.82 -8.05 25.18
CA ALA A 268 -2.67 -9.16 24.22
C ALA A 268 -1.22 -9.28 23.73
N VAL A 269 -0.58 -8.17 23.37
CA VAL A 269 0.82 -8.14 22.91
C VAL A 269 1.77 -8.55 24.05
N GLN A 270 1.58 -8.02 25.27
CA GLN A 270 2.42 -8.34 26.42
C GLN A 270 2.27 -9.79 26.89
N SER A 271 1.09 -10.39 26.73
CA SER A 271 0.88 -11.82 27.07
C SER A 271 1.71 -12.77 26.20
N ASP A 272 2.19 -12.34 25.02
CA ASP A 272 3.13 -13.04 24.16
C ASP A 272 4.58 -12.52 24.31
N GLY A 273 4.89 -11.82 25.41
CA GLY A 273 6.24 -11.30 25.69
C GLY A 273 6.58 -10.01 24.94
N GLY A 274 5.59 -9.33 24.33
CA GLY A 274 5.78 -8.03 23.69
C GLY A 274 6.02 -6.91 24.69
N LYS A 275 6.57 -5.80 24.22
CA LYS A 275 6.98 -4.65 25.06
C LYS A 275 6.14 -3.39 24.82
N MET A 276 5.13 -3.46 23.94
CA MET A 276 4.23 -2.35 23.67
C MET A 276 3.51 -1.92 24.97
N THR A 277 3.39 -0.62 25.18
CA THR A 277 2.76 -0.01 26.36
C THR A 277 1.64 0.96 25.95
N MET A 278 0.80 1.36 26.90
CA MET A 278 -0.18 2.43 26.67
C MET A 278 0.47 3.75 26.28
N LYS A 279 1.71 3.98 26.74
CA LYS A 279 2.47 5.18 26.35
C LYS A 279 2.84 5.19 24.87
N ASP A 280 3.23 4.04 24.30
CA ASP A 280 3.52 3.92 22.87
C ASP A 280 2.32 4.31 22.01
N LEU A 281 1.11 3.89 22.41
CA LEU A 281 -0.14 4.23 21.73
C LEU A 281 -0.49 5.71 21.91
N ALA A 282 -0.43 6.22 23.15
CA ALA A 282 -0.74 7.61 23.46
C ALA A 282 0.19 8.63 22.79
N ASP A 283 1.45 8.25 22.58
CA ASP A 283 2.46 9.10 21.96
C ASP A 283 2.40 9.05 20.42
N TYR A 284 1.61 8.17 19.82
CA TYR A 284 1.53 8.09 18.37
C TYR A 284 1.01 9.39 17.75
N ARG A 285 1.69 9.89 16.72
CA ARG A 285 1.31 11.09 15.95
C ARG A 285 1.40 10.80 14.46
N VAL A 286 0.46 11.30 13.69
CA VAL A 286 0.53 11.34 12.22
C VAL A 286 1.54 12.39 11.81
N LEU A 287 2.36 12.09 10.79
CA LEU A 287 3.30 13.04 10.23
C LEU A 287 2.74 13.64 8.93
N TRP A 288 2.75 14.96 8.86
CA TRP A 288 2.41 15.70 7.65
C TRP A 288 3.67 16.36 7.10
N ASN A 289 4.02 16.04 5.85
CA ASN A 289 5.27 16.44 5.24
C ASN A 289 5.05 17.03 3.85
N GLN A 290 6.02 17.82 3.40
CA GLN A 290 6.10 18.20 1.99
C GLN A 290 6.44 16.96 1.15
N PRO A 291 5.82 16.79 -0.03
CA PRO A 291 6.16 15.70 -0.93
C PRO A 291 7.57 15.84 -1.49
N ILE A 292 8.20 14.70 -1.80
CA ILE A 292 9.39 14.68 -2.64
C ILE A 292 8.93 14.88 -4.09
N ARG A 293 9.59 15.78 -4.83
CA ARG A 293 9.24 16.14 -6.20
C ARG A 293 10.43 15.96 -7.14
N SER A 294 10.17 15.55 -8.37
CA SER A 294 11.18 15.51 -9.43
C SER A 294 10.55 15.87 -10.78
N GLN A 295 11.25 16.72 -11.54
CA GLN A 295 10.80 17.21 -12.86
C GLN A 295 11.39 16.38 -13.98
N TYR A 296 10.57 16.01 -14.96
CA TYR A 296 10.92 15.27 -16.18
C TYR A 296 10.25 15.98 -17.37
N GLU A 297 10.99 16.85 -18.05
CA GLU A 297 10.45 17.70 -19.13
C GLU A 297 9.19 18.47 -18.67
N GLU A 298 8.06 18.29 -19.32
CA GLU A 298 6.77 18.89 -18.93
C GLU A 298 6.07 18.17 -17.77
N TYR A 299 6.58 17.02 -17.30
CA TYR A 299 5.98 16.26 -16.20
C TYR A 299 6.71 16.47 -14.88
N GLU A 300 5.95 16.58 -13.80
CA GLU A 300 6.44 16.49 -12.44
C GLU A 300 5.86 15.25 -11.78
N VAL A 301 6.69 14.52 -11.04
CA VAL A 301 6.27 13.39 -10.19
C VAL A 301 6.45 13.81 -8.73
N ALA A 302 5.34 13.95 -8.01
CA ALA A 302 5.30 14.21 -6.57
C ALA A 302 4.94 12.91 -5.84
N VAL A 303 5.73 12.55 -4.81
CA VAL A 303 5.58 11.31 -4.02
C VAL A 303 5.67 11.58 -2.53
N LEU A 304 5.39 10.57 -1.68
CA LEU A 304 5.43 10.74 -0.23
C LEU A 304 6.72 11.41 0.25
N GLY A 305 6.54 12.32 1.22
CA GLY A 305 7.65 12.94 1.96
C GLY A 305 8.30 11.97 2.96
N PRO A 306 9.45 12.36 3.54
CA PRO A 306 10.14 11.53 4.54
C PRO A 306 9.29 11.31 5.81
N PRO A 307 9.53 10.19 6.56
CA PRO A 307 10.53 9.18 6.29
C PRO A 307 9.99 8.08 5.36
N THR A 308 10.59 7.91 4.20
CA THR A 308 10.20 6.88 3.24
C THR A 308 11.40 6.47 2.40
N PHE A 309 11.60 5.18 2.17
CA PHE A 309 12.57 4.73 1.18
C PHE A 309 11.92 4.35 -0.16
N GLY A 310 10.61 4.08 -0.14
CA GLY A 310 9.85 3.79 -1.36
C GLY A 310 9.87 4.94 -2.36
N SER A 311 9.62 6.17 -1.88
CA SER A 311 9.68 7.38 -2.70
C SER A 311 11.09 7.65 -3.22
N ILE A 312 12.12 7.48 -2.38
CA ILE A 312 13.52 7.68 -2.77
C ILE A 312 13.90 6.69 -3.87
N ASN A 313 13.54 5.41 -3.73
CA ASN A 313 13.77 4.39 -4.75
C ASN A 313 13.11 4.75 -6.08
N LEU A 314 11.88 5.26 -6.03
CA LEU A 314 11.13 5.63 -7.22
C LEU A 314 11.81 6.78 -7.98
N ILE A 315 12.13 7.87 -7.27
CA ILE A 315 12.78 9.04 -7.89
C ILE A 315 14.18 8.68 -8.40
N GLU A 316 14.98 7.93 -7.63
CA GLU A 316 16.29 7.44 -8.09
C GLU A 316 16.17 6.61 -9.37
N ALA A 317 15.22 5.67 -9.43
CA ALA A 317 15.05 4.80 -10.59
C ALA A 317 14.57 5.56 -11.83
N LEU A 318 13.66 6.55 -11.67
CA LEU A 318 13.28 7.43 -12.77
C LEU A 318 14.47 8.25 -13.27
N ASN A 319 15.26 8.86 -12.37
CA ASN A 319 16.46 9.59 -12.72
C ASN A 319 17.50 8.71 -13.42
N LEU A 320 17.67 7.45 -12.94
CA LEU A 320 18.56 6.48 -13.61
C LEU A 320 18.08 6.09 -15.02
N ALA A 321 16.76 5.95 -15.22
CA ALA A 321 16.19 5.64 -16.52
C ALA A 321 16.49 6.73 -17.56
N TYR A 322 16.40 8.00 -17.15
CA TYR A 322 16.80 9.14 -17.99
C TYR A 322 18.32 9.21 -18.19
N ALA A 323 19.12 8.99 -17.12
CA ALA A 323 20.58 8.95 -17.24
C ALA A 323 21.07 7.80 -18.15
N ALA A 324 20.34 6.71 -18.23
CA ALA A 324 20.61 5.57 -19.11
C ALA A 324 20.18 5.80 -20.57
N GLY A 325 19.46 6.89 -20.88
CA GLY A 325 18.98 7.19 -22.23
C GLY A 325 17.80 6.30 -22.67
N ILE A 326 17.00 5.76 -21.75
CA ILE A 326 15.85 4.92 -22.09
C ILE A 326 14.80 5.67 -22.92
N PRO A 327 14.44 6.94 -22.62
CA PRO A 327 13.45 7.69 -23.42
C PRO A 327 13.86 7.80 -24.90
N GLU A 328 15.13 8.05 -25.18
CA GLU A 328 15.66 8.25 -26.54
C GLU A 328 15.75 6.95 -27.34
N LEU A 329 15.96 5.81 -26.65
CA LEU A 329 16.05 4.49 -27.28
C LEU A 329 14.70 3.89 -27.65
N GLY A 330 13.62 4.38 -27.05
CA GLY A 330 12.28 3.85 -27.19
C GLY A 330 11.94 2.74 -26.21
N HIS A 331 10.66 2.34 -26.23
CA HIS A 331 10.08 1.45 -25.23
C HIS A 331 10.74 0.05 -25.26
N TRP A 332 10.94 -0.53 -24.07
CA TRP A 332 11.62 -1.83 -23.87
C TRP A 332 10.90 -3.03 -24.48
N SER A 333 9.61 -2.94 -24.82
CA SER A 333 8.91 -4.01 -25.53
C SER A 333 9.29 -4.08 -27.03
N THR A 334 9.89 -3.03 -27.57
CA THR A 334 10.24 -2.92 -28.99
C THR A 334 11.74 -2.79 -29.23
N ASN A 335 12.55 -2.62 -28.18
CA ASN A 335 13.99 -2.41 -28.28
C ASN A 335 14.73 -3.26 -27.22
N GLY A 336 15.59 -4.19 -27.67
CA GLY A 336 16.34 -5.09 -26.77
C GLY A 336 17.36 -4.36 -25.90
N SER A 337 17.96 -3.27 -26.36
CA SER A 337 18.85 -2.44 -25.56
C SER A 337 18.07 -1.75 -24.44
N SER A 338 16.91 -1.16 -24.73
CA SER A 338 16.03 -0.59 -23.70
C SER A 338 15.58 -1.65 -22.67
N LEU A 339 15.28 -2.87 -23.12
CA LEU A 339 14.93 -3.98 -22.22
C LEU A 339 16.08 -4.30 -21.26
N LYS A 340 17.33 -4.28 -21.73
CA LYS A 340 18.49 -4.46 -20.86
C LYS A 340 18.65 -3.30 -19.88
N LEU A 341 18.49 -2.06 -20.33
CA LEU A 341 18.66 -0.88 -19.50
C LEU A 341 17.59 -0.81 -18.38
N ILE A 342 16.31 -1.05 -18.71
CA ILE A 342 15.25 -1.05 -17.68
C ILE A 342 15.44 -2.17 -16.65
N ALA A 343 15.96 -3.33 -17.05
CA ALA A 343 16.33 -4.38 -16.13
C ALA A 343 17.47 -3.94 -15.19
N ASP A 344 18.51 -3.32 -15.72
CA ASP A 344 19.61 -2.78 -14.90
C ASP A 344 19.11 -1.72 -13.92
N VAL A 345 18.30 -0.76 -14.36
CA VAL A 345 17.68 0.29 -13.52
C VAL A 345 16.85 -0.32 -12.40
N THR A 346 15.92 -1.22 -12.72
CA THR A 346 15.02 -1.82 -11.73
C THR A 346 15.76 -2.72 -10.73
N SER A 347 16.85 -3.37 -11.14
CA SER A 347 17.70 -4.16 -10.24
C SER A 347 18.36 -3.32 -9.14
N ASN A 348 18.68 -2.05 -9.46
CA ASN A 348 19.31 -1.13 -8.52
C ASN A 348 18.38 -0.65 -7.40
N MET A 349 17.06 -0.78 -7.57
CA MET A 349 16.08 -0.37 -6.54
C MET A 349 16.25 -1.13 -5.21
N ASN A 350 16.96 -2.25 -5.21
CA ASN A 350 17.34 -2.98 -4.00
C ASN A 350 18.43 -2.27 -3.16
N LEU A 351 19.01 -1.18 -3.65
CA LEU A 351 20.06 -0.41 -2.95
C LEU A 351 19.60 0.09 -1.57
N SER A 352 18.32 0.41 -1.42
CA SER A 352 17.76 0.86 -0.14
C SER A 352 17.77 -0.19 0.97
N TYR A 353 17.88 -1.47 0.64
CA TYR A 353 17.98 -2.54 1.62
C TYR A 353 19.42 -2.78 2.12
N LEU A 354 20.39 -2.08 1.53
CA LEU A 354 21.79 -2.19 1.93
C LEU A 354 22.13 -1.16 3.03
N THR A 355 23.02 -1.57 3.92
CA THR A 355 23.64 -0.65 4.88
C THR A 355 24.54 0.36 4.15
N ASP A 356 24.76 1.53 4.73
CA ASP A 356 25.61 2.55 4.12
C ASP A 356 27.06 2.07 3.91
N ASP A 357 27.56 1.19 4.78
CA ASP A 357 28.88 0.58 4.59
C ASP A 357 28.93 -0.33 3.35
N LEU A 358 27.89 -1.12 3.11
CA LEU A 358 27.79 -1.93 1.89
C LEU A 358 27.69 -1.07 0.64
N LYS A 359 26.91 0.02 0.68
CA LYS A 359 26.83 0.98 -0.42
C LYS A 359 28.20 1.57 -0.76
N LYS A 360 28.99 1.99 0.25
CA LYS A 360 30.35 2.50 0.08
C LYS A 360 31.33 1.46 -0.49
N ILE A 361 31.14 0.18 -0.15
CA ILE A 361 31.97 -0.91 -0.70
C ILE A 361 31.65 -1.16 -2.19
N ILE A 362 30.37 -1.11 -2.57
CA ILE A 362 29.95 -1.38 -3.95
C ILE A 362 30.24 -0.18 -4.84
N TYR A 363 29.97 1.03 -4.36
CA TYR A 363 30.12 2.30 -5.07
C TYR A 363 31.05 3.25 -4.33
N PRO A 364 32.38 2.96 -4.29
CA PRO A 364 33.33 3.77 -3.53
C PRO A 364 33.38 5.21 -4.05
N GLY A 365 33.35 6.17 -3.13
CA GLY A 365 33.44 7.60 -3.43
C GLY A 365 32.13 8.24 -3.92
N LEU A 366 31.03 7.48 -4.01
CA LEU A 366 29.71 8.01 -4.34
C LEU A 366 28.89 8.24 -3.07
N ASP A 367 28.31 9.44 -2.92
CA ASP A 367 27.35 9.72 -1.84
C ASP A 367 25.96 9.18 -2.23
N LEU A 368 25.58 8.08 -1.58
CA LEU A 368 24.30 7.42 -1.74
C LEU A 368 23.39 7.61 -0.50
N SER A 369 23.56 8.73 0.20
CA SER A 369 22.60 9.19 1.20
C SER A 369 21.23 9.43 0.57
N ASN A 370 20.17 9.33 1.37
CA ASN A 370 18.79 9.51 0.90
C ASN A 370 18.59 10.84 0.14
N GLN A 371 19.26 11.91 0.60
CA GLN A 371 19.17 13.21 -0.05
C GLN A 371 19.92 13.26 -1.39
N SER A 372 21.08 12.63 -1.48
CA SER A 372 21.87 12.60 -2.73
C SER A 372 21.23 11.73 -3.79
N ARG A 373 20.60 10.61 -3.42
CA ARG A 373 19.89 9.71 -4.34
C ARG A 373 18.71 10.38 -5.07
N LEU A 374 18.19 11.49 -4.55
CA LEU A 374 17.13 12.27 -5.22
C LEU A 374 17.65 13.18 -6.34
N LYS A 375 18.96 13.38 -6.43
CA LYS A 375 19.57 14.30 -7.40
C LYS A 375 19.84 13.60 -8.73
N LYS A 376 19.59 14.31 -9.85
CA LYS A 376 19.86 13.81 -11.20
C LYS A 376 21.35 13.59 -11.45
N GLU A 377 22.21 14.46 -10.89
CA GLU A 377 23.67 14.35 -10.99
C GLU A 377 24.16 13.05 -10.35
N THR A 378 23.65 12.71 -9.17
CA THR A 378 23.97 11.43 -8.50
C THR A 378 23.53 10.23 -9.36
N ALA A 379 22.37 10.32 -10.01
CA ALA A 379 21.92 9.26 -10.91
C ALA A 379 22.84 9.10 -12.13
N VAL A 380 23.35 10.19 -12.71
CA VAL A 380 24.35 10.14 -13.80
C VAL A 380 25.64 9.45 -13.34
N ASP A 381 26.17 9.84 -12.18
CA ASP A 381 27.39 9.25 -11.61
C ASP A 381 27.19 7.76 -11.29
N LEU A 382 26.03 7.40 -10.72
CA LEU A 382 25.68 6.03 -10.41
C LEU A 382 25.52 5.21 -11.70
N TRP A 383 24.84 5.76 -12.71
CA TRP A 383 24.69 5.10 -14.00
C TRP A 383 26.04 4.83 -14.68
N ASN A 384 26.96 5.80 -14.69
CA ASN A 384 28.31 5.63 -15.24
C ASN A 384 29.07 4.47 -14.58
N ARG A 385 28.89 4.27 -13.25
CA ARG A 385 29.45 3.12 -12.53
C ARG A 385 28.78 1.81 -12.94
N MET A 386 27.45 1.82 -13.08
CA MET A 386 26.68 0.64 -13.50
C MET A 386 27.02 0.23 -14.94
N ASP A 387 27.14 1.17 -15.84
CA ASP A 387 27.49 0.93 -17.24
C ASP A 387 28.92 0.40 -17.39
N SER A 388 29.87 0.86 -16.56
CA SER A 388 31.23 0.32 -16.48
C SER A 388 31.33 -1.08 -15.85
N GLY A 389 30.20 -1.70 -15.49
CA GLY A 389 30.11 -3.07 -14.97
C GLY A 389 29.97 -3.19 -13.45
N VAL A 390 29.99 -2.09 -12.71
CA VAL A 390 29.78 -2.10 -11.25
C VAL A 390 28.29 -2.15 -10.95
N LYS A 391 27.70 -3.35 -10.90
CA LYS A 391 26.26 -3.54 -10.67
C LYS A 391 26.01 -4.25 -9.36
N LEU A 392 24.95 -3.81 -8.66
CA LEU A 392 24.49 -4.45 -7.41
C LEU A 392 24.28 -5.96 -7.60
N ILE A 393 23.65 -6.36 -8.71
CA ILE A 393 23.36 -7.76 -9.01
C ILE A 393 24.63 -8.58 -9.25
N THR A 394 25.63 -8.02 -9.92
CA THR A 394 26.92 -8.67 -10.16
C THR A 394 27.65 -8.89 -8.84
N TYR A 395 27.69 -7.89 -7.99
CA TYR A 395 28.28 -7.99 -6.67
C TYR A 395 27.60 -9.06 -5.79
N ALA A 396 26.27 -9.12 -5.80
CA ALA A 396 25.51 -10.14 -5.07
C ALA A 396 25.79 -11.56 -5.58
N ASN A 397 25.93 -11.74 -6.91
CA ASN A 397 26.24 -13.04 -7.52
C ASN A 397 27.67 -13.51 -7.24
N GLU A 398 28.66 -12.61 -7.27
CA GLU A 398 30.06 -12.94 -7.00
C GLU A 398 30.32 -13.26 -5.53
N LYS A 399 29.64 -12.58 -4.61
CA LYS A 399 29.77 -12.79 -3.17
C LYS A 399 28.67 -13.67 -2.59
N ARG A 400 28.27 -14.74 -3.25
CA ARG A 400 27.29 -15.76 -2.81
C ARG A 400 27.34 -16.19 -1.32
N LYS A 401 28.25 -15.63 -0.52
CA LYS A 401 28.32 -15.79 0.94
C LYS A 401 27.40 -14.82 1.71
N LEU A 402 26.78 -13.82 1.06
CA LEU A 402 25.80 -12.94 1.66
C LEU A 402 24.39 -13.53 1.51
N LYS A 403 24.07 -14.50 2.34
CA LYS A 403 22.80 -15.25 2.36
C LYS A 403 21.52 -14.42 2.49
N VAL A 404 21.58 -13.14 2.86
CA VAL A 404 20.39 -12.36 3.22
C VAL A 404 19.60 -11.89 2.01
N GLY A 405 20.25 -11.42 0.94
CA GLY A 405 19.55 -10.91 -0.26
C GLY A 405 18.95 -12.05 -1.11
N GLU A 406 19.64 -13.18 -1.23
CA GLU A 406 19.15 -14.35 -1.96
C GLU A 406 17.96 -15.01 -1.25
N ILE A 407 17.96 -15.05 0.08
CA ILE A 407 16.88 -15.58 0.90
C ILE A 407 15.63 -14.70 0.75
N PHE A 408 15.76 -13.40 0.80
CA PHE A 408 14.63 -12.47 0.65
C PHE A 408 14.01 -12.57 -0.76
N GLN A 409 14.82 -12.65 -1.81
CA GLN A 409 14.34 -12.84 -3.19
C GLN A 409 13.76 -14.23 -3.45
N PHE A 410 14.37 -15.28 -2.91
CA PHE A 410 13.84 -16.64 -2.95
C PHE A 410 12.45 -16.72 -2.30
N LEU A 411 12.25 -16.03 -1.18
CA LEU A 411 10.98 -16.00 -0.47
C LEU A 411 9.91 -15.25 -1.26
N ILE A 412 10.28 -14.10 -1.83
CA ILE A 412 9.38 -13.29 -2.66
C ILE A 412 8.94 -14.08 -3.91
N SER A 413 9.87 -14.77 -4.59
CA SER A 413 9.57 -15.52 -5.81
C SER A 413 8.65 -16.74 -5.59
N LYS A 414 8.55 -17.25 -4.37
CA LYS A 414 7.74 -18.43 -4.02
C LYS A 414 6.36 -18.08 -3.44
N ILE A 415 6.12 -16.84 -3.03
CA ILE A 415 4.81 -16.41 -2.56
C ILE A 415 3.91 -16.23 -3.79
N LYS A 416 3.23 -17.30 -4.19
CA LYS A 416 2.13 -17.23 -5.16
C LYS A 416 0.91 -16.62 -4.46
N GLY A 417 0.71 -15.31 -4.61
CA GLY A 417 -0.48 -14.68 -4.08
C GLY A 417 -0.37 -13.16 -4.07
N PRO A 418 -1.42 -12.46 -4.53
CA PRO A 418 -1.33 -11.03 -4.89
C PRO A 418 -1.56 -10.07 -3.71
N LYS A 419 -1.67 -10.53 -2.48
CA LYS A 419 -2.22 -9.68 -1.41
C LYS A 419 -1.20 -9.43 -0.30
N HIS A 420 -0.58 -8.26 -0.35
CA HIS A 420 0.26 -7.75 0.75
C HIS A 420 -0.12 -6.35 1.22
N SER A 421 -1.01 -5.65 0.51
CA SER A 421 -1.45 -4.30 0.81
C SER A 421 -2.73 -4.01 0.02
N ASP A 422 -3.41 -2.92 0.33
CA ASP A 422 -4.48 -2.37 -0.50
C ASP A 422 -4.20 -0.90 -0.81
N THR A 423 -4.76 -0.45 -1.94
CA THR A 423 -4.65 0.93 -2.39
C THR A 423 -6.00 1.49 -2.78
N VAL A 424 -6.13 2.80 -2.60
CA VAL A 424 -7.29 3.56 -3.08
C VAL A 424 -6.79 4.82 -3.77
N VAL A 425 -7.38 5.15 -4.91
CA VAL A 425 -7.21 6.43 -5.58
C VAL A 425 -8.58 7.05 -5.82
N ALA A 426 -8.73 8.32 -5.51
CA ALA A 426 -9.97 9.05 -5.66
C ALA A 426 -9.75 10.45 -6.23
N ILE A 427 -10.68 10.92 -7.05
CA ILE A 427 -10.79 12.31 -7.52
C ILE A 427 -12.24 12.75 -7.29
N ASP A 428 -12.45 13.94 -6.73
CA ASP A 428 -13.77 14.49 -6.51
C ASP A 428 -14.17 15.54 -7.57
N GLN A 429 -15.39 16.04 -7.45
CA GLN A 429 -15.96 17.02 -8.40
C GLN A 429 -15.27 18.38 -8.38
N TRP A 430 -14.52 18.71 -7.33
CA TRP A 430 -13.77 19.98 -7.24
C TRP A 430 -12.35 19.82 -7.80
N GLY A 431 -11.95 18.60 -8.13
CA GLY A 431 -10.64 18.29 -8.68
C GLY A 431 -9.59 17.95 -7.63
N ASN A 432 -9.96 17.78 -6.37
CA ASN A 432 -9.05 17.23 -5.37
C ASN A 432 -8.69 15.80 -5.74
N MET A 433 -7.44 15.43 -5.48
CA MET A 433 -6.90 14.11 -5.82
C MET A 433 -6.29 13.47 -4.58
N THR A 434 -6.66 12.24 -4.31
CA THR A 434 -6.15 11.49 -3.15
C THR A 434 -5.68 10.11 -3.59
N ALA A 435 -4.45 9.75 -3.22
CA ALA A 435 -3.94 8.40 -3.38
C ALA A 435 -3.45 7.86 -2.03
N VAL A 436 -3.87 6.63 -1.73
CA VAL A 436 -3.66 5.97 -0.43
C VAL A 436 -3.12 4.57 -0.64
N THR A 437 -2.17 4.19 0.20
CA THR A 437 -1.82 2.77 0.41
C THR A 437 -1.91 2.45 1.89
N HIS A 438 -2.54 1.32 2.20
CA HIS A 438 -2.62 0.79 3.56
C HIS A 438 -2.26 -0.69 3.62
N THR A 439 -1.67 -1.12 4.74
CA THR A 439 -1.10 -2.48 4.87
C THR A 439 -0.82 -2.82 6.33
N ILE A 440 -0.71 -4.12 6.63
CA ILE A 440 -0.04 -4.57 7.86
C ILE A 440 1.46 -4.80 7.65
N ASN A 441 1.94 -4.72 6.40
CA ASN A 441 3.34 -4.91 6.01
C ASN A 441 4.01 -6.12 6.68
N CYS A 442 3.30 -7.25 6.70
CA CYS A 442 3.75 -8.50 7.31
C CYS A 442 3.08 -9.71 6.65
N ILE A 443 3.32 -10.91 7.18
CA ILE A 443 2.59 -12.13 6.78
C ILE A 443 1.12 -11.99 7.21
N VAL A 444 0.24 -12.61 6.43
CA VAL A 444 -1.23 -12.62 6.65
C VAL A 444 -1.56 -12.86 8.13
N TRP A 445 -2.23 -11.89 8.77
CA TRP A 445 -2.52 -11.78 10.21
C TRP A 445 -1.31 -11.76 11.13
N GLY A 446 -0.08 -11.70 10.63
CA GLY A 446 1.14 -11.90 11.42
C GLY A 446 1.36 -13.36 11.85
N ASN A 447 2.58 -13.68 12.26
CA ASN A 447 2.90 -15.02 12.75
C ASN A 447 2.28 -15.33 14.11
N GLU A 448 2.13 -14.30 14.93
CA GLU A 448 1.46 -14.35 16.23
C GLU A 448 -0.05 -14.51 16.08
N ALA A 449 -0.62 -14.05 14.97
CA ALA A 449 -2.04 -14.02 14.68
C ALA A 449 -2.83 -13.44 15.88
N ILE A 450 -2.38 -12.31 16.41
CA ILE A 450 -3.05 -11.62 17.50
C ILE A 450 -4.26 -10.89 16.93
N MET A 451 -5.43 -11.22 17.45
CA MET A 451 -6.68 -10.46 17.23
C MET A 451 -7.09 -9.80 18.53
N VAL A 452 -7.59 -8.58 18.47
CA VAL A 452 -8.14 -7.83 19.59
C VAL A 452 -9.46 -7.20 19.18
N ASP A 453 -10.55 -7.64 19.77
CA ASP A 453 -11.89 -7.15 19.46
C ASP A 453 -12.18 -7.09 17.94
N GLY A 454 -11.74 -8.13 17.21
CA GLY A 454 -11.90 -8.26 15.74
C GLY A 454 -10.85 -7.55 14.89
N VAL A 455 -9.88 -6.85 15.48
CA VAL A 455 -8.79 -6.17 14.76
C VAL A 455 -7.50 -6.95 14.87
N SER A 456 -6.84 -7.21 13.74
CA SER A 456 -5.55 -7.91 13.71
C SER A 456 -4.38 -6.99 14.08
N ILE A 457 -3.42 -7.53 14.83
CA ILE A 457 -2.12 -6.90 15.12
C ILE A 457 -1.05 -7.66 14.33
N GLY A 458 -0.39 -6.95 13.40
CA GLY A 458 0.62 -7.53 12.53
C GLY A 458 1.98 -7.73 13.20
N ASP A 459 2.84 -8.53 12.57
CA ASP A 459 4.20 -8.88 13.02
C ASP A 459 5.29 -8.13 12.23
N ALA A 460 5.06 -6.87 11.92
CA ALA A 460 5.92 -6.11 11.00
C ALA A 460 7.39 -5.99 11.46
N ALA A 461 7.68 -6.08 12.76
CA ALA A 461 9.06 -6.05 13.26
C ALA A 461 9.86 -7.30 12.92
N SER A 462 9.20 -8.44 12.64
CA SER A 462 9.86 -9.71 12.32
C SER A 462 10.72 -9.65 11.04
N PHE A 463 10.47 -8.69 10.17
CA PHE A 463 11.18 -8.50 8.89
C PHE A 463 12.10 -7.27 8.87
N GLN A 464 12.09 -6.45 9.92
CA GLN A 464 12.65 -5.10 9.89
C GLN A 464 13.62 -4.80 11.04
N GLN A 465 14.18 -5.81 11.70
CA GLN A 465 15.03 -5.66 12.87
C GLN A 465 16.16 -4.63 12.67
N ALA A 466 16.85 -4.70 11.52
CA ALA A 466 17.93 -3.76 11.22
C ALA A 466 17.43 -2.32 11.01
N ALA A 467 16.27 -2.16 10.36
CA ALA A 467 15.63 -0.86 10.18
C ALA A 467 15.14 -0.28 11.51
N ILE A 468 14.56 -1.10 12.38
CA ILE A 468 14.13 -0.71 13.73
C ILE A 468 15.34 -0.25 14.55
N LYS A 469 16.48 -0.99 14.49
CA LYS A 469 17.72 -0.61 15.16
C LYS A 469 18.25 0.74 14.66
N ALA A 470 18.21 0.97 13.35
CA ALA A 470 18.66 2.23 12.76
C ALA A 470 17.75 3.41 13.08
N THR A 471 16.44 3.16 13.18
CA THR A 471 15.42 4.17 13.48
C THR A 471 15.43 4.56 14.96
N GLY A 472 15.72 3.62 15.85
CA GLY A 472 15.68 3.80 17.30
C GLY A 472 14.27 3.68 17.90
N PRO A 473 14.18 3.58 19.25
CA PRO A 473 12.91 3.38 19.96
C PRO A 473 11.94 4.56 19.84
N GLY A 474 10.65 4.28 19.72
CA GLY A 474 9.56 5.26 19.69
C GLY A 474 9.46 6.11 18.42
N ASN A 475 10.29 5.87 17.41
CA ASN A 475 10.37 6.68 16.20
C ASN A 475 9.60 6.07 15.03
N ARG A 476 9.28 6.91 14.02
CA ARG A 476 8.64 6.49 12.77
C ARG A 476 9.58 5.65 11.93
N LEU A 477 9.17 4.42 11.62
CA LEU A 477 9.90 3.50 10.77
C LEU A 477 9.71 3.88 9.30
N PRO A 478 10.78 4.08 8.51
CA PRO A 478 10.66 4.39 7.09
C PRO A 478 9.92 3.28 6.32
N SER A 479 9.00 3.67 5.44
CA SER A 479 8.15 2.74 4.71
C SER A 479 8.57 2.52 3.24
N PRO A 480 8.26 1.34 2.64
CA PRO A 480 8.49 1.06 1.22
C PRO A 480 7.40 1.63 0.31
N ILE A 481 6.37 2.23 0.85
CA ILE A 481 5.14 2.59 0.13
C ILE A 481 5.42 3.62 -0.98
N GLN A 482 4.73 3.45 -2.11
CA GLN A 482 4.79 4.33 -3.27
C GLN A 482 3.38 4.77 -3.66
N VAL A 483 3.03 5.99 -3.30
CA VAL A 483 1.87 6.73 -3.79
C VAL A 483 2.36 8.08 -4.29
N GLY A 484 1.68 8.64 -5.28
CA GLY A 484 2.12 9.91 -5.85
C GLY A 484 1.06 10.58 -6.72
N ILE A 485 1.45 11.73 -7.25
CA ILE A 485 0.68 12.50 -8.21
C ILE A 485 1.61 12.90 -9.35
N ILE A 486 1.20 12.62 -10.58
CA ILE A 486 1.86 13.11 -11.80
C ILE A 486 1.16 14.38 -12.22
N SER A 487 1.93 15.45 -12.47
CA SER A 487 1.48 16.70 -13.05
C SER A 487 2.07 16.87 -14.45
N LYS A 488 1.33 17.50 -15.37
CA LYS A 488 1.82 17.90 -16.70
C LYS A 488 1.64 19.41 -16.87
N ASN A 489 2.69 20.12 -17.24
CA ASN A 489 2.70 21.59 -17.35
C ASN A 489 2.17 22.29 -16.08
N GLY A 490 2.56 21.78 -14.89
CA GLY A 490 2.15 22.32 -13.59
C GLY A 490 0.74 21.94 -13.14
N LYS A 491 -0.06 21.22 -13.96
CA LYS A 491 -1.40 20.77 -13.61
C LYS A 491 -1.38 19.30 -13.18
N PRO A 492 -1.85 18.94 -11.97
CA PRO A 492 -2.01 17.55 -11.54
C PRO A 492 -3.02 16.82 -12.44
N ILE A 493 -2.60 15.65 -12.94
CA ILE A 493 -3.40 14.87 -13.91
C ILE A 493 -3.63 13.42 -13.47
N ILE A 494 -2.71 12.80 -12.71
CA ILE A 494 -2.83 11.40 -12.32
C ILE A 494 -2.38 11.20 -10.88
N PRO A 495 -3.29 11.07 -9.90
CA PRO A 495 -2.99 10.43 -8.64
C PRO A 495 -2.82 8.93 -8.86
N PHE A 496 -1.82 8.32 -8.23
CA PHE A 496 -1.52 6.89 -8.37
C PHE A 496 -1.11 6.24 -7.06
N ALA A 497 -1.32 4.93 -6.98
CA ALA A 497 -0.86 4.09 -5.91
C ALA A 497 -0.43 2.72 -6.43
N SER A 498 0.44 2.04 -5.71
CA SER A 498 0.91 0.72 -6.11
C SER A 498 1.13 -0.21 -4.92
N MET A 499 1.10 -1.51 -5.18
CA MET A 499 1.24 -2.54 -4.18
C MET A 499 1.78 -3.86 -4.75
N SER A 500 1.96 -4.85 -3.86
CA SER A 500 2.38 -6.21 -4.18
C SER A 500 3.88 -6.34 -4.44
N MET A 501 4.32 -7.53 -4.83
CA MET A 501 5.74 -7.92 -4.90
C MET A 501 6.59 -7.10 -5.85
N GLY A 502 6.04 -6.74 -6.98
CA GLY A 502 6.70 -5.90 -7.99
C GLY A 502 6.40 -4.41 -7.82
N LEU A 503 5.91 -3.97 -6.65
CA LEU A 503 5.45 -2.60 -6.47
C LEU A 503 6.47 -1.56 -6.97
N HIS A 504 7.73 -1.70 -6.61
CA HIS A 504 8.76 -0.74 -7.03
C HIS A 504 8.99 -0.77 -8.54
N GLN A 505 9.23 -1.96 -9.10
CA GLN A 505 9.52 -2.13 -10.52
C GLN A 505 8.32 -1.78 -11.40
N GLN A 506 7.12 -2.21 -11.00
CA GLN A 506 5.89 -1.89 -11.73
C GLN A 506 5.60 -0.39 -11.73
N THR A 507 5.78 0.27 -10.59
CA THR A 507 5.54 1.72 -10.47
C THR A 507 6.46 2.52 -11.39
N VAL A 508 7.76 2.21 -11.40
CA VAL A 508 8.73 2.87 -12.29
C VAL A 508 8.33 2.71 -13.75
N GLN A 509 7.99 1.48 -14.17
CA GLN A 509 7.64 1.20 -15.57
C GLN A 509 6.33 1.88 -15.96
N SER A 510 5.29 1.83 -15.10
CA SER A 510 4.02 2.50 -15.40
C SER A 510 4.18 4.03 -15.50
N ILE A 511 5.01 4.63 -14.65
CA ILE A 511 5.27 6.07 -14.72
C ILE A 511 6.09 6.41 -15.96
N LEU A 512 7.16 5.65 -16.29
CA LEU A 512 7.94 5.87 -17.51
C LEU A 512 7.09 5.75 -18.78
N ASN A 513 6.13 4.82 -18.81
CA ASN A 513 5.20 4.68 -19.93
C ASN A 513 4.42 5.98 -20.17
N ILE A 514 4.06 6.70 -19.10
CA ILE A 514 3.33 7.96 -19.17
C ILE A 514 4.29 9.12 -19.51
N ILE A 515 5.35 9.30 -18.70
CA ILE A 515 6.17 10.52 -18.77
C ILE A 515 7.24 10.50 -19.86
N ALA A 516 7.72 9.32 -20.28
CA ALA A 516 8.78 9.19 -21.29
C ALA A 516 8.24 8.73 -22.66
N PHE A 517 7.09 8.05 -22.68
CA PHE A 517 6.51 7.50 -23.92
C PHE A 517 5.12 8.06 -24.24
N ASP A 518 4.65 9.03 -23.47
CA ASP A 518 3.35 9.74 -23.62
C ASP A 518 2.16 8.78 -23.83
N MET A 519 2.20 7.63 -23.14
CA MET A 519 1.12 6.63 -23.19
C MET A 519 -0.09 7.11 -22.40
N SER A 520 -1.28 6.77 -22.90
CA SER A 520 -2.49 6.89 -22.08
C SER A 520 -2.38 6.03 -20.81
N ILE A 521 -3.17 6.34 -19.79
CA ILE A 521 -3.18 5.52 -18.54
C ILE A 521 -3.55 4.07 -18.85
N GLU A 522 -4.44 3.82 -19.82
CA GLU A 522 -4.83 2.50 -20.29
C GLU A 522 -3.66 1.74 -20.91
N ASP A 523 -2.98 2.38 -21.86
CA ASP A 523 -1.81 1.79 -22.51
C ASP A 523 -0.69 1.55 -21.54
N ALA A 524 -0.44 2.49 -20.61
CA ALA A 524 0.61 2.40 -19.61
C ALA A 524 0.43 1.20 -18.64
N VAL A 525 -0.82 0.92 -18.24
CA VAL A 525 -1.15 -0.22 -17.36
C VAL A 525 -1.06 -1.56 -18.10
N ASN A 526 -1.43 -1.57 -19.38
CA ASN A 526 -1.44 -2.78 -20.19
C ASN A 526 -0.10 -3.06 -20.89
N ALA A 527 0.83 -2.10 -20.89
CA ALA A 527 2.14 -2.26 -21.53
C ALA A 527 2.93 -3.45 -20.94
N PRO A 528 3.73 -4.13 -21.79
CA PRO A 528 4.67 -5.14 -21.34
C PRO A 528 5.57 -4.65 -20.21
N SER A 529 5.65 -5.40 -19.12
CA SER A 529 6.46 -5.08 -17.96
C SER A 529 7.34 -6.25 -17.55
N ILE A 530 8.39 -5.96 -16.80
CA ILE A 530 9.34 -6.95 -16.30
C ILE A 530 9.45 -6.90 -14.78
N LEU A 531 9.86 -8.02 -14.18
CA LEU A 531 10.33 -8.07 -12.80
C LEU A 531 11.78 -8.57 -12.78
N TYR A 532 12.69 -7.77 -12.25
CA TYR A 532 14.10 -8.12 -12.11
C TYR A 532 14.71 -7.51 -10.85
N PRO A 533 15.56 -8.23 -10.11
CA PRO A 533 15.94 -9.63 -10.33
C PRO A 533 14.90 -10.64 -9.84
N GLU A 534 14.78 -11.76 -10.51
CA GLU A 534 14.05 -12.93 -10.06
C GLU A 534 15.01 -14.11 -9.85
N THR A 535 14.76 -14.96 -8.86
CA THR A 535 15.50 -16.20 -8.69
C THR A 535 14.73 -17.37 -9.29
N ASP A 536 15.25 -17.93 -10.36
CA ASP A 536 14.80 -19.21 -10.88
C ASP A 536 15.40 -20.34 -10.01
N ALA A 537 14.56 -20.92 -9.17
CA ALA A 537 14.90 -22.04 -8.29
C ALA A 537 14.47 -23.40 -8.85
N SER A 538 14.28 -23.51 -10.16
CA SER A 538 13.98 -24.80 -10.84
C SER A 538 15.09 -25.82 -10.59
N ASP A 539 16.35 -25.38 -10.45
CA ASP A 539 17.46 -26.14 -9.88
C ASP A 539 17.88 -25.54 -8.53
N PRO A 540 17.43 -26.13 -7.39
CA PRO A 540 17.79 -25.62 -6.06
C PRO A 540 19.30 -25.65 -5.75
N LYS A 541 20.09 -26.45 -6.50
CA LYS A 541 21.54 -26.54 -6.31
C LYS A 541 22.28 -25.43 -7.09
N SER A 542 21.64 -24.85 -8.10
CA SER A 542 22.21 -23.78 -8.93
C SER A 542 21.15 -22.76 -9.30
N PRO A 543 20.61 -21.98 -8.34
CA PRO A 543 19.62 -20.96 -8.63
C PRO A 543 20.21 -19.91 -9.58
N LYS A 544 19.44 -19.51 -10.58
CA LYS A 544 19.83 -18.49 -11.54
C LYS A 544 19.03 -17.22 -11.31
N THR A 545 19.69 -16.08 -11.44
CA THR A 545 18.99 -14.80 -11.48
C THR A 545 18.47 -14.52 -12.88
N THR A 546 17.18 -14.32 -13.03
CA THR A 546 16.49 -14.14 -14.30
C THR A 546 15.63 -12.87 -14.30
N VAL A 547 15.25 -12.42 -15.49
CA VAL A 547 14.23 -11.40 -15.70
C VAL A 547 12.90 -12.10 -15.98
N ARG A 548 11.90 -11.84 -15.15
CA ARG A 548 10.55 -12.36 -15.35
C ARG A 548 9.83 -11.54 -16.41
N VAL A 549 9.25 -12.24 -17.38
CA VAL A 549 8.34 -11.66 -18.38
C VAL A 549 7.12 -12.56 -18.56
N MET A 550 6.00 -11.99 -19.04
CA MET A 550 4.84 -12.78 -19.42
C MET A 550 4.97 -13.28 -20.85
N GLU A 551 4.45 -14.48 -21.10
CA GLU A 551 4.38 -15.06 -22.46
C GLU A 551 3.59 -14.12 -23.38
N GLY A 552 4.17 -13.84 -24.56
CA GLY A 552 3.56 -12.97 -25.55
C GLY A 552 3.91 -11.48 -25.43
N ASP A 553 4.45 -11.03 -24.28
CA ASP A 553 4.79 -9.61 -24.07
C ASP A 553 6.00 -9.14 -24.90
N PHE A 554 6.94 -10.04 -25.16
CA PHE A 554 8.19 -9.73 -25.86
C PHE A 554 8.46 -10.71 -26.98
N SER A 555 8.86 -10.21 -28.14
CA SER A 555 9.28 -11.06 -29.27
C SER A 555 10.62 -11.76 -28.96
N GLU A 556 10.85 -12.93 -29.56
CA GLU A 556 12.12 -13.66 -29.42
C GLU A 556 13.33 -12.83 -29.91
N LYS A 557 13.11 -11.96 -30.88
CA LYS A 557 14.12 -11.02 -31.39
C LYS A 557 14.56 -10.06 -30.27
N ILE A 558 13.61 -9.39 -29.58
CA ILE A 558 13.89 -8.43 -28.50
C ILE A 558 14.58 -9.13 -27.32
N ILE A 559 14.09 -10.33 -26.95
CA ILE A 559 14.71 -11.14 -25.89
C ILE A 559 16.17 -11.44 -26.23
N LYS A 560 16.44 -11.92 -27.44
CA LYS A 560 17.79 -12.24 -27.89
C LYS A 560 18.70 -11.01 -27.93
N GLU A 561 18.20 -9.88 -28.44
CA GLU A 561 18.93 -8.62 -28.51
C GLU A 561 19.30 -8.09 -27.10
N SER A 562 18.45 -8.28 -26.12
CA SER A 562 18.72 -7.85 -24.72
C SER A 562 19.88 -8.61 -24.08
N GLY A 563 20.12 -9.84 -24.48
CA GLY A 563 21.14 -10.73 -23.87
C GLY A 563 20.81 -11.13 -22.41
N LEU A 564 19.59 -10.86 -21.94
CA LEU A 564 19.17 -11.13 -20.57
C LEU A 564 18.73 -12.60 -20.38
N PRO A 565 19.01 -13.21 -19.21
CA PRO A 565 18.44 -14.50 -18.84
C PRO A 565 16.95 -14.34 -18.51
N ILE A 566 16.08 -14.75 -19.42
CA ILE A 566 14.63 -14.56 -19.30
C ILE A 566 13.96 -15.81 -18.70
N SER A 567 13.02 -15.58 -17.76
CA SER A 567 12.06 -16.56 -17.26
C SER A 567 10.65 -16.15 -17.75
N LYS A 568 10.02 -17.00 -18.56
CA LYS A 568 8.69 -16.77 -19.11
C LYS A 568 7.62 -17.39 -18.22
N HIS A 569 6.58 -16.63 -17.96
CA HIS A 569 5.42 -17.04 -17.15
C HIS A 569 4.13 -16.89 -17.95
N ALA A 570 3.15 -17.73 -17.66
CA ALA A 570 1.89 -17.70 -18.41
C ALA A 570 1.17 -16.36 -18.24
N ALA A 571 0.66 -15.79 -19.32
CA ALA A 571 0.00 -14.49 -19.34
C ALA A 571 -1.15 -14.37 -18.31
N LYS A 572 -1.88 -15.48 -18.05
CA LYS A 572 -2.92 -15.56 -17.02
C LYS A 572 -2.43 -15.30 -15.60
N ASP A 573 -1.13 -15.47 -15.36
CA ASP A 573 -0.50 -15.29 -14.05
C ASP A 573 0.03 -13.88 -13.82
N ARG A 574 -0.07 -12.97 -14.82
CA ARG A 574 0.44 -11.58 -14.77
C ARG A 574 0.14 -10.88 -13.44
N ARG A 575 -1.06 -11.01 -12.95
CA ARG A 575 -1.56 -10.41 -11.72
C ARG A 575 -0.88 -10.85 -10.45
N TYR A 576 -0.47 -12.13 -10.43
CA TYR A 576 0.15 -12.75 -9.27
C TYR A 576 1.67 -12.61 -9.28
N MET A 577 2.21 -12.26 -10.45
CA MET A 577 3.62 -12.35 -10.72
C MET A 577 4.30 -10.99 -10.89
N GLN A 578 3.54 -9.93 -11.09
CA GLN A 578 4.01 -8.55 -11.19
C GLN A 578 3.32 -7.66 -10.16
N GLY A 579 3.81 -6.45 -9.91
CA GLY A 579 3.15 -5.49 -9.05
C GLY A 579 1.81 -5.02 -9.62
N LEU A 580 1.00 -4.41 -8.78
CA LEU A 580 -0.24 -3.74 -9.16
C LEU A 580 -0.06 -2.24 -9.03
N TRP A 581 -0.42 -1.52 -10.06
CA TRP A 581 -0.46 -0.07 -10.12
C TRP A 581 -1.86 0.38 -10.51
N VAL A 582 -2.40 1.37 -9.81
CA VAL A 582 -3.71 1.98 -10.09
C VAL A 582 -3.56 3.49 -10.14
N GLY A 583 -4.32 4.13 -11.02
CA GLY A 583 -4.38 5.57 -11.14
C GLY A 583 -5.67 6.03 -11.77
N ILE A 584 -5.97 7.31 -11.65
CA ILE A 584 -7.11 7.95 -12.31
C ILE A 584 -6.58 9.14 -13.12
N TYR A 585 -6.78 9.11 -14.44
CA TYR A 585 -6.47 10.27 -15.27
C TYR A 585 -7.60 11.29 -15.21
N ARG A 586 -7.27 12.52 -14.89
CA ARG A 586 -8.16 13.69 -15.00
C ARG A 586 -7.80 14.47 -16.25
N ASN A 587 -8.78 14.66 -17.13
CA ASN A 587 -8.61 15.61 -18.22
C ASN A 587 -8.60 17.04 -17.64
N PRO A 588 -7.51 17.82 -17.78
CA PRO A 588 -7.41 19.15 -17.19
C PRO A 588 -8.26 20.20 -17.94
N GLU A 589 -8.86 19.85 -19.11
CA GLU A 589 -9.65 20.74 -19.95
C GLU A 589 -11.17 20.64 -19.68
N THR A 590 -11.60 19.57 -18.95
CA THR A 590 -13.00 19.33 -18.59
C THR A 590 -13.20 19.28 -17.08
#